data_2aa68fa8cd8a6c460e2afe03b9c281a6
#
_entry.id   2aa68fa8cd8a6c460e2afe03b9c281a6
#
_cell.length_a   1.000
_cell.length_b   1.000
_cell.length_c   1.000
_cell.angle_alpha   90.00
_cell.angle_beta   90.00
_cell.angle_gamma   90.00
#
_symmetry.space_group_name_H-M   'P 1'
#
loop_
_entity.id
_entity.type
_entity.pdbx_description
1 polymer ?
#
loop_
_entity_poly.entity_id
_entity_poly.type
_entity_poly.pdbx_seq_one_letter_code
_entity_poly.pdbx_strand_id
1 'polypeptide(L)'
;MKHLGLGAGLLFMWGAVLLGVAGSDRLSAAEPEHPSHFSAYLGLLPGLIDSDGSGPFVDLVKAIAALDDGVEVSVMVYPMSRATRSVVVGEADFNLPALRNPYIDESMLPYRFSSVTFGKVTHVLYSNSAAPITSAMVLGYEYTKRDLLIEGVSDFWPFSVKRSLSIEQSLGKLSRGRIDAFLWAQEEADFALKKMGLTNIHRVYFGEFDDVFIIPKGERGDAVDRFLTQSIERLRASGQLGQIYSGIHGPYQEWQPGERAATRAVLTTP
;
A
#
# COMPACT_ATOMS: atom_id res chain seq x y z
N MET A 1 -63.26 -75.08 5.25
CA MET A 1 -63.52 -75.85 6.45
C MET A 1 -63.01 -75.10 7.63
N LYS A 2 -63.99 -74.66 8.51
CA LYS A 2 -63.91 -74.61 9.97
C LYS A 2 -62.74 -73.76 10.57
N HIS A 3 -62.93 -72.95 11.49
CA HIS A 3 -63.84 -72.35 12.49
C HIS A 3 -63.01 -71.35 13.29
N LEU A 4 -63.58 -70.18 13.48
CA LEU A 4 -64.03 -69.59 14.78
C LEU A 4 -63.01 -69.50 15.89
N GLY A 5 -62.89 -68.29 16.51
CA GLY A 5 -62.54 -68.08 17.89
C GLY A 5 -62.35 -66.62 18.26
N LEU A 6 -63.45 -66.09 18.83
CA LEU A 6 -63.56 -64.81 19.56
C LEU A 6 -62.59 -64.75 20.78
N GLY A 7 -62.20 -63.54 21.15
CA GLY A 7 -61.67 -63.27 22.47
C GLY A 7 -61.39 -61.81 22.67
N ALA A 8 -62.32 -61.10 23.33
CA ALA A 8 -62.22 -59.72 23.75
C ALA A 8 -61.30 -59.54 25.03
N GLY A 9 -60.63 -58.46 25.15
CA GLY A 9 -59.91 -58.06 26.38
C GLY A 9 -59.42 -56.63 26.32
N LEU A 10 -60.29 -55.71 26.80
CA LEU A 10 -59.87 -54.33 27.13
C LEU A 10 -58.90 -54.33 28.34
N LEU A 11 -57.78 -53.64 28.19
CA LEU A 11 -57.06 -53.13 29.34
C LEU A 11 -56.37 -51.79 28.99
N PHE A 12 -56.91 -50.72 29.61
CA PHE A 12 -56.34 -49.41 29.63
C PHE A 12 -55.00 -49.44 30.42
N MET A 13 -53.94 -49.01 29.81
CA MET A 13 -52.72 -48.55 30.57
C MET A 13 -52.25 -47.23 30.00
N TRP A 14 -52.24 -46.25 30.87
CA TRP A 14 -51.64 -44.97 30.68
C TRP A 14 -50.12 -45.13 30.50
N GLY A 15 -49.60 -44.73 29.36
CA GLY A 15 -48.14 -44.62 29.11
C GLY A 15 -47.77 -43.16 28.92
N ALA A 16 -46.95 -42.67 29.83
CA ALA A 16 -46.45 -41.31 29.89
C ALA A 16 -45.72 -40.94 28.63
N VAL A 17 -46.12 -39.81 28.01
CA VAL A 17 -45.35 -39.13 26.93
C VAL A 17 -44.17 -38.43 27.57
N LEU A 18 -43.00 -39.01 27.44
CA LEU A 18 -41.72 -38.35 27.66
C LEU A 18 -41.42 -37.46 26.44
N LEU A 19 -41.71 -36.18 26.57
CA LEU A 19 -41.18 -35.15 25.66
C LEU A 19 -39.67 -35.08 25.84
N GLY A 20 -38.94 -35.75 24.99
CA GLY A 20 -37.50 -35.55 24.80
C GLY A 20 -37.24 -34.16 24.25
N VAL A 21 -36.79 -33.25 25.09
CA VAL A 21 -36.20 -31.96 24.67
C VAL A 21 -34.89 -32.32 23.97
N ALA A 22 -34.94 -32.40 22.64
CA ALA A 22 -33.72 -32.41 21.82
C ALA A 22 -33.03 -31.06 22.02
N GLY A 23 -32.05 -31.02 22.91
CA GLY A 23 -31.13 -29.93 23.03
C GLY A 23 -30.41 -29.79 21.68
N SER A 24 -30.77 -28.76 20.94
CA SER A 24 -29.99 -28.31 19.78
C SER A 24 -28.70 -27.72 20.33
N ASP A 25 -27.68 -28.56 20.51
CA ASP A 25 -26.31 -28.08 20.59
C ASP A 25 -26.01 -27.37 19.25
N ARG A 26 -26.25 -26.08 19.26
CA ARG A 26 -25.65 -25.22 18.26
C ARG A 26 -24.14 -25.34 18.49
N LEU A 27 -23.49 -26.15 17.69
CA LEU A 27 -22.07 -26.03 17.43
C LEU A 27 -21.87 -24.59 16.92
N SER A 28 -21.57 -23.69 17.87
CA SER A 28 -21.02 -22.41 17.55
C SER A 28 -19.71 -22.71 16.82
N ALA A 29 -19.74 -22.57 15.50
CA ALA A 29 -18.53 -22.53 14.75
C ALA A 29 -17.69 -21.42 15.38
N ALA A 30 -16.62 -21.76 16.07
CA ALA A 30 -15.67 -20.79 16.57
C ALA A 30 -15.26 -19.94 15.37
N GLU A 31 -15.58 -18.65 15.39
CA GLU A 31 -14.99 -17.73 14.45
C GLU A 31 -13.47 -17.93 14.52
N PRO A 32 -12.78 -17.99 13.36
CA PRO A 32 -11.35 -18.16 13.38
C PRO A 32 -10.75 -17.06 14.26
N GLU A 33 -10.06 -17.45 15.33
CA GLU A 33 -9.38 -16.51 16.22
C GLU A 33 -8.50 -15.61 15.37
N HIS A 34 -8.85 -14.33 15.27
CA HIS A 34 -7.99 -13.36 14.64
C HIS A 34 -6.71 -13.25 15.49
N PRO A 35 -5.53 -13.21 14.87
CA PRO A 35 -4.30 -12.97 15.60
C PRO A 35 -4.46 -11.70 16.43
N SER A 36 -4.19 -11.79 17.73
CA SER A 36 -4.27 -10.65 18.65
C SER A 36 -3.06 -9.70 18.53
N HIS A 37 -2.05 -10.09 17.76
CA HIS A 37 -0.82 -9.32 17.60
C HIS A 37 -0.33 -9.35 16.15
N PHE A 38 0.05 -8.16 15.65
CA PHE A 38 0.73 -7.97 14.37
C PHE A 38 1.99 -7.15 14.54
N SER A 39 3.01 -7.41 13.71
CA SER A 39 4.26 -6.68 13.67
C SER A 39 4.41 -5.93 12.34
N ALA A 40 4.51 -4.60 12.42
CA ALA A 40 4.73 -3.70 11.30
C ALA A 40 6.20 -3.25 11.28
N TYR A 41 7.00 -3.74 10.32
CA TYR A 41 8.37 -3.27 10.12
C TYR A 41 8.41 -2.33 8.94
N LEU A 42 8.56 -1.03 9.23
CA LEU A 42 8.44 0.04 8.25
C LEU A 42 9.80 0.39 7.66
N GLY A 43 9.83 0.63 6.38
CA GLY A 43 11.03 1.08 5.69
C GLY A 43 11.28 2.57 5.91
N LEU A 44 12.48 2.95 6.41
CA LEU A 44 12.87 4.35 6.59
C LEU A 44 12.65 5.14 5.28
N LEU A 45 11.85 6.17 5.35
CA LEU A 45 11.53 7.09 4.27
C LEU A 45 11.40 8.52 4.86
N PRO A 46 12.50 9.31 4.84
CA PRO A 46 12.57 10.57 5.57
C PRO A 46 11.41 11.53 5.27
N GLY A 47 10.78 12.04 6.34
CA GLY A 47 9.59 12.90 6.27
C GLY A 47 8.26 12.14 6.16
N LEU A 48 8.28 10.85 5.84
CA LEU A 48 7.09 9.98 5.77
C LEU A 48 7.15 8.85 6.80
N ILE A 49 8.35 8.31 7.04
CA ILE A 49 8.67 7.33 8.08
C ILE A 49 10.06 7.69 8.61
N ASP A 50 10.12 8.35 9.74
CA ASP A 50 11.37 8.79 10.35
C ASP A 50 11.94 7.74 11.31
N SER A 51 13.25 7.82 11.56
CA SER A 51 13.96 6.83 12.38
C SER A 51 13.55 6.80 13.84
N ASP A 52 12.89 7.85 14.32
CA ASP A 52 12.33 7.96 15.67
C ASP A 52 10.92 7.33 15.78
N GLY A 53 10.40 6.75 14.70
CA GLY A 53 9.06 6.17 14.67
C GLY A 53 7.95 7.21 14.55
N SER A 54 8.23 8.34 13.94
CA SER A 54 7.26 9.37 13.56
C SER A 54 7.03 9.40 12.05
N GLY A 55 6.02 10.15 11.64
CA GLY A 55 5.68 10.38 10.24
C GLY A 55 4.31 9.85 9.83
N PRO A 56 3.73 10.39 8.74
CA PRO A 56 2.34 10.12 8.40
C PRO A 56 2.03 8.65 8.07
N PHE A 57 2.97 7.87 7.54
CA PHE A 57 2.74 6.43 7.40
C PHE A 57 2.78 5.68 8.73
N VAL A 58 3.56 6.15 9.70
CA VAL A 58 3.51 5.62 11.08
C VAL A 58 2.16 5.95 11.72
N ASP A 59 1.63 7.14 11.48
CA ASP A 59 0.32 7.56 11.98
C ASP A 59 -0.82 6.74 11.33
N LEU A 60 -0.69 6.33 10.07
CA LEU A 60 -1.60 5.38 9.44
C LEU A 60 -1.61 4.03 10.19
N VAL A 61 -0.44 3.48 10.52
CA VAL A 61 -0.35 2.21 11.27
C VAL A 61 -0.91 2.36 12.69
N LYS A 62 -0.66 3.49 13.36
CA LYS A 62 -1.26 3.79 14.67
C LYS A 62 -2.78 3.90 14.58
N ALA A 63 -3.31 4.52 13.51
CA ALA A 63 -4.74 4.59 13.28
C ALA A 63 -5.37 3.21 13.03
N ILE A 64 -4.68 2.32 12.31
CA ILE A 64 -5.08 0.92 12.13
C ILE A 64 -5.14 0.21 13.50
N ALA A 65 -4.08 0.35 14.31
CA ALA A 65 -4.01 -0.26 15.63
C ALA A 65 -5.11 0.22 16.59
N ALA A 66 -5.50 1.49 16.50
CA ALA A 66 -6.51 2.09 17.34
C ALA A 66 -7.96 1.69 16.99
N LEU A 67 -8.18 0.91 15.95
CA LEU A 67 -9.53 0.47 15.55
C LEU A 67 -10.08 -0.66 16.41
N ASP A 68 -9.21 -1.41 17.08
CA ASP A 68 -9.61 -2.59 17.85
C ASP A 68 -8.72 -2.75 19.08
N ASP A 69 -9.28 -2.56 20.27
CA ASP A 69 -8.57 -2.69 21.54
C ASP A 69 -8.06 -4.12 21.84
N GLY A 70 -8.59 -5.11 21.13
CA GLY A 70 -8.16 -6.52 21.23
C GLY A 70 -6.97 -6.87 20.34
N VAL A 71 -6.51 -5.96 19.49
CA VAL A 71 -5.41 -6.18 18.54
C VAL A 71 -4.26 -5.24 18.86
N GLU A 72 -3.08 -5.82 19.10
CA GLU A 72 -1.84 -5.07 19.26
C GLU A 72 -1.09 -5.01 17.93
N VAL A 73 -0.59 -3.82 17.54
CA VAL A 73 0.29 -3.66 16.40
C VAL A 73 1.60 -3.04 16.87
N SER A 74 2.67 -3.84 16.89
CA SER A 74 4.02 -3.33 17.17
C SER A 74 4.64 -2.70 15.93
N VAL A 75 5.27 -1.53 16.09
CA VAL A 75 5.89 -0.78 14.98
C VAL A 75 7.39 -0.65 15.20
N MET A 76 8.18 -1.00 14.19
CA MET A 76 9.63 -0.80 14.17
C MET A 76 10.06 -0.21 12.82
N VAL A 77 11.05 0.70 12.85
CA VAL A 77 11.59 1.34 11.64
C VAL A 77 12.98 0.78 11.33
N TYR A 78 13.18 0.34 10.10
CA TYR A 78 14.44 -0.21 9.59
C TYR A 78 14.79 0.39 8.22
N PRO A 79 16.02 0.23 7.72
CA PRO A 79 16.29 0.46 6.30
C PRO A 79 15.31 -0.32 5.42
N MET A 80 14.79 0.28 4.34
CA MET A 80 13.72 -0.27 3.49
C MET A 80 13.95 -1.74 3.10
N SER A 81 15.17 -2.08 2.67
CA SER A 81 15.52 -3.45 2.26
C SER A 81 15.42 -4.46 3.42
N ARG A 82 15.74 -4.04 4.65
CA ARG A 82 15.62 -4.87 5.84
C ARG A 82 14.15 -5.07 6.21
N ALA A 83 13.36 -4.00 6.23
CA ALA A 83 11.92 -4.08 6.51
C ALA A 83 11.21 -5.06 5.56
N THR A 84 11.44 -4.93 4.25
CA THR A 84 10.90 -5.86 3.25
C THR A 84 11.39 -7.31 3.47
N ARG A 85 12.69 -7.50 3.74
CA ARG A 85 13.25 -8.83 4.01
C ARG A 85 12.59 -9.47 5.23
N SER A 86 12.35 -8.71 6.29
CA SER A 86 11.73 -9.24 7.51
C SER A 86 10.34 -9.82 7.26
N VAL A 87 9.55 -9.23 6.36
CA VAL A 87 8.27 -9.81 5.92
C VAL A 87 8.49 -11.13 5.17
N VAL A 88 9.48 -11.18 4.28
CA VAL A 88 9.79 -12.39 3.49
C VAL A 88 10.19 -13.56 4.37
N VAL A 89 10.94 -13.31 5.45
CA VAL A 89 11.42 -14.37 6.35
C VAL A 89 10.50 -14.61 7.55
N GLY A 90 9.36 -13.91 7.64
CA GLY A 90 8.36 -14.11 8.68
C GLY A 90 8.67 -13.44 10.04
N GLU A 91 9.63 -12.51 10.07
CA GLU A 91 9.93 -11.70 11.27
C GLU A 91 8.94 -10.55 11.45
N ALA A 92 8.29 -10.13 10.37
CA ALA A 92 7.28 -9.09 10.36
C ALA A 92 6.04 -9.54 9.58
N ASP A 93 4.87 -9.03 9.97
CA ASP A 93 3.61 -9.31 9.32
C ASP A 93 3.34 -8.44 8.12
N PHE A 94 3.76 -7.18 8.18
CA PHE A 94 3.64 -6.30 7.04
C PHE A 94 4.67 -5.16 7.06
N ASN A 95 4.86 -4.58 5.87
CA ASN A 95 5.64 -3.37 5.62
C ASN A 95 4.84 -2.44 4.70
N LEU A 96 5.07 -1.13 4.82
CA LEU A 96 4.54 -0.10 3.93
C LEU A 96 5.53 1.08 3.84
N PRO A 97 5.38 1.98 2.85
CA PRO A 97 4.57 1.81 1.66
C PRO A 97 5.22 0.87 0.65
N ALA A 98 4.42 0.28 -0.20
CA ALA A 98 4.87 -0.37 -1.40
C ALA A 98 4.04 0.09 -2.60
N LEU A 99 4.68 0.12 -3.75
CA LEU A 99 4.07 0.53 -4.99
C LEU A 99 3.57 -0.70 -5.76
N ARG A 100 2.25 -0.80 -5.99
CA ARG A 100 1.74 -1.79 -6.94
C ARG A 100 1.97 -1.29 -8.35
N ASN A 101 2.97 -1.86 -8.99
CA ASN A 101 3.37 -1.49 -10.33
C ASN A 101 2.83 -2.52 -11.33
N PRO A 102 2.01 -2.13 -12.32
CA PRO A 102 1.41 -3.06 -13.29
C PRO A 102 2.42 -3.75 -14.21
N TYR A 103 3.67 -3.29 -14.21
CA TYR A 103 4.75 -3.91 -14.99
C TYR A 103 5.45 -5.06 -14.27
N ILE A 104 5.06 -5.38 -13.02
CA ILE A 104 5.63 -6.48 -12.25
C ILE A 104 4.72 -7.70 -12.35
N ASP A 105 5.30 -8.85 -12.58
CA ASP A 105 4.63 -10.12 -12.30
C ASP A 105 4.71 -10.38 -10.79
N GLU A 106 3.63 -10.08 -10.06
CA GLU A 106 3.56 -10.28 -8.61
C GLU A 106 3.81 -11.72 -8.19
N SER A 107 3.57 -12.70 -9.08
CA SER A 107 3.80 -14.12 -8.77
C SER A 107 5.28 -14.43 -8.53
N MET A 108 6.18 -13.68 -9.15
CA MET A 108 7.64 -13.83 -9.04
C MET A 108 8.21 -13.19 -7.76
N LEU A 109 7.45 -12.36 -7.07
CA LEU A 109 7.91 -11.71 -5.83
C LEU A 109 7.99 -12.74 -4.69
N PRO A 110 8.96 -12.61 -3.75
CA PRO A 110 9.06 -13.48 -2.57
C PRO A 110 8.02 -13.17 -1.49
N TYR A 111 7.21 -12.14 -1.70
CA TYR A 111 6.09 -11.66 -0.87
C TYR A 111 4.87 -11.46 -1.76
N ARG A 112 3.78 -10.97 -1.23
CA ARG A 112 2.65 -10.45 -2.01
C ARG A 112 2.25 -9.05 -1.54
N PHE A 113 1.49 -8.34 -2.35
CA PHE A 113 0.84 -7.12 -1.93
C PHE A 113 -0.50 -7.40 -1.25
N SER A 114 -0.92 -6.51 -0.35
CA SER A 114 -2.27 -6.55 0.23
C SER A 114 -3.34 -6.43 -0.86
N SER A 115 -4.50 -7.04 -0.65
CA SER A 115 -5.64 -6.86 -1.56
C SER A 115 -6.15 -5.42 -1.55
N VAL A 116 -6.07 -4.76 -0.39
CA VAL A 116 -6.50 -3.38 -0.21
C VAL A 116 -5.39 -2.40 -0.59
N THR A 117 -5.78 -1.30 -1.23
CA THR A 117 -4.96 -0.10 -1.39
C THR A 117 -5.37 0.93 -0.35
N PHE A 118 -4.40 1.66 0.20
CA PHE A 118 -4.68 2.74 1.16
C PHE A 118 -4.51 4.13 0.55
N GLY A 119 -3.99 4.23 -0.68
CA GLY A 119 -3.85 5.48 -1.40
C GLY A 119 -3.25 5.30 -2.78
N LYS A 120 -2.87 6.43 -3.38
CA LYS A 120 -2.22 6.48 -4.68
C LYS A 120 -1.08 7.46 -4.66
N VAL A 121 0.03 7.08 -5.26
CA VAL A 121 1.22 7.92 -5.38
C VAL A 121 1.46 8.30 -6.83
N THR A 122 1.62 9.59 -7.07
CA THR A 122 1.98 10.12 -8.38
C THR A 122 3.50 10.08 -8.56
N HIS A 123 3.95 9.40 -9.61
CA HIS A 123 5.35 9.44 -10.03
C HIS A 123 5.55 10.45 -11.15
N VAL A 124 6.66 11.14 -11.07
CA VAL A 124 7.09 12.18 -12.01
C VAL A 124 8.43 11.78 -12.60
N LEU A 125 8.55 11.96 -13.90
CA LEU A 125 9.80 11.82 -14.63
C LEU A 125 10.44 13.19 -14.75
N TYR A 126 11.64 13.32 -14.19
CA TYR A 126 12.47 14.51 -14.24
C TYR A 126 13.57 14.33 -15.26
N SER A 127 13.84 15.33 -16.07
CA SER A 127 14.94 15.37 -17.04
C SER A 127 15.61 16.74 -17.05
N ASN A 128 16.76 16.87 -17.70
CA ASN A 128 17.36 18.18 -17.91
C ASN A 128 16.51 18.96 -18.93
N SER A 129 16.21 20.24 -18.67
CA SER A 129 15.39 21.07 -19.56
C SER A 129 16.03 21.30 -20.95
N ALA A 130 17.35 21.14 -21.08
CA ALA A 130 18.04 21.20 -22.35
C ALA A 130 17.85 19.92 -23.20
N ALA A 131 17.43 18.80 -22.57
CA ALA A 131 17.18 17.52 -23.22
C ALA A 131 15.96 16.86 -22.56
N PRO A 132 14.75 17.38 -22.73
CA PRO A 132 13.57 16.90 -22.06
C PRO A 132 13.21 15.48 -22.51
N ILE A 133 12.83 14.63 -21.53
CA ILE A 133 12.43 13.26 -21.74
C ILE A 133 10.97 13.12 -21.33
N THR A 134 10.18 12.45 -22.16
CA THR A 134 8.76 12.18 -21.90
C THR A 134 8.54 10.75 -21.42
N SER A 135 7.41 10.50 -20.79
CA SER A 135 7.00 9.14 -20.38
C SER A 135 6.87 8.20 -21.58
N ALA A 136 6.33 8.69 -22.71
CA ALA A 136 6.21 7.92 -23.95
C ALA A 136 7.59 7.50 -24.49
N MET A 137 8.58 8.38 -24.39
CA MET A 137 9.95 8.09 -24.79
C MET A 137 10.55 6.96 -23.94
N VAL A 138 10.27 6.90 -22.65
CA VAL A 138 10.80 5.87 -21.75
C VAL A 138 10.06 4.55 -21.92
N LEU A 139 8.74 4.59 -22.11
CA LEU A 139 7.89 3.41 -22.27
C LEU A 139 7.83 2.86 -23.69
N GLY A 140 8.10 3.71 -24.70
CA GLY A 140 7.82 3.40 -26.09
C GLY A 140 8.94 2.68 -26.86
N TYR A 141 10.04 2.30 -26.23
CA TYR A 141 11.20 1.67 -26.90
C TYR A 141 11.76 2.46 -28.11
N GLU A 142 11.41 3.73 -28.25
CA GLU A 142 11.93 4.56 -29.34
C GLU A 142 13.44 4.88 -29.22
N TYR A 143 14.03 4.49 -28.09
CA TYR A 143 15.44 4.69 -27.77
C TYR A 143 16.33 3.53 -28.19
N THR A 144 16.21 3.09 -29.40
CA THR A 144 17.05 2.00 -29.94
C THR A 144 18.50 2.41 -30.22
N LYS A 145 18.90 3.66 -30.02
CA LYS A 145 20.25 4.14 -30.36
C LYS A 145 21.13 4.49 -29.15
N ARG A 146 20.57 4.58 -27.94
CA ARG A 146 21.33 4.91 -26.74
C ARG A 146 20.54 4.43 -25.50
N ASP A 147 21.20 3.68 -24.63
CA ASP A 147 20.62 3.34 -23.33
C ASP A 147 20.47 4.61 -22.48
N LEU A 148 19.24 4.93 -22.07
CA LEU A 148 19.00 6.01 -21.15
C LEU A 148 19.55 5.65 -19.77
N LEU A 149 20.31 6.57 -19.19
CA LEU A 149 20.75 6.45 -17.81
C LEU A 149 19.69 7.07 -16.91
N ILE A 150 18.77 6.21 -16.42
CA ILE A 150 17.68 6.59 -15.53
C ILE A 150 18.06 6.17 -14.12
N GLU A 151 17.92 7.09 -13.14
CA GLU A 151 17.96 6.77 -11.72
C GLU A 151 16.55 6.89 -11.11
N GLY A 152 16.29 6.15 -10.04
CA GLY A 152 14.98 6.23 -9.40
C GLY A 152 14.71 5.16 -8.37
N VAL A 153 13.42 4.93 -8.10
CA VAL A 153 12.94 3.76 -7.40
C VAL A 153 13.25 2.55 -8.27
N SER A 154 14.02 1.60 -7.76
CA SER A 154 14.62 0.56 -8.58
C SER A 154 13.69 -0.62 -8.88
N ASP A 155 14.10 -1.39 -9.86
CA ASP A 155 13.95 -2.82 -10.10
C ASP A 155 12.63 -3.32 -10.70
N PHE A 156 11.64 -2.46 -10.95
CA PHE A 156 10.30 -2.92 -11.31
C PHE A 156 9.72 -2.27 -12.58
N TRP A 157 10.58 -1.73 -13.42
CA TRP A 157 10.13 -1.05 -14.63
C TRP A 157 10.46 -1.89 -15.87
N PRO A 158 9.68 -1.79 -16.96
CA PRO A 158 10.00 -2.47 -18.23
C PRO A 158 11.25 -1.91 -18.91
N PHE A 159 11.93 -0.98 -18.29
CA PHE A 159 13.17 -0.35 -18.73
C PHE A 159 14.17 -0.32 -17.56
N SER A 160 15.45 -0.14 -17.89
CA SER A 160 16.51 -0.14 -16.88
C SER A 160 16.48 1.14 -16.04
N VAL A 161 16.33 0.98 -14.72
CA VAL A 161 16.44 2.07 -13.75
C VAL A 161 17.52 1.71 -12.74
N LYS A 162 18.51 2.57 -12.60
CA LYS A 162 19.51 2.43 -11.54
C LYS A 162 18.97 2.97 -10.24
N ARG A 163 19.18 2.24 -9.16
CA ARG A 163 18.77 2.66 -7.82
C ARG A 163 19.40 4.00 -7.46
N SER A 164 18.57 4.98 -7.12
CA SER A 164 18.99 6.23 -6.52
C SER A 164 19.46 5.99 -5.08
N LEU A 165 20.56 6.65 -4.69
CA LEU A 165 21.05 6.64 -3.32
C LEU A 165 20.45 7.79 -2.49
N SER A 166 20.14 8.91 -3.12
CA SER A 166 19.35 10.00 -2.55
C SER A 166 18.75 10.85 -3.66
N ILE A 167 17.59 11.43 -3.37
CA ILE A 167 16.86 12.31 -4.30
C ILE A 167 17.75 13.49 -4.70
N GLU A 168 18.39 14.14 -3.74
CA GLU A 168 19.25 15.32 -3.98
C GLU A 168 20.44 14.97 -4.86
N GLN A 169 21.06 13.81 -4.63
CA GLN A 169 22.19 13.37 -5.47
C GLN A 169 21.75 13.14 -6.91
N SER A 170 20.61 12.47 -7.13
CA SER A 170 20.08 12.20 -8.45
C SER A 170 19.66 13.49 -9.17
N LEU A 171 18.94 14.39 -8.50
CA LEU A 171 18.61 15.71 -9.04
C LEU A 171 19.87 16.54 -9.38
N GLY A 172 20.89 16.48 -8.50
CA GLY A 172 22.16 17.13 -8.75
C GLY A 172 22.94 16.54 -9.96
N LYS A 173 22.89 15.23 -10.18
CA LYS A 173 23.44 14.59 -11.38
C LYS A 173 22.66 15.00 -12.62
N LEU A 174 21.33 14.99 -12.54
CA LEU A 174 20.43 15.36 -13.61
C LEU A 174 20.67 16.80 -14.08
N SER A 175 20.75 17.74 -13.13
CA SER A 175 21.04 19.15 -13.44
C SER A 175 22.38 19.36 -14.18
N ARG A 176 23.36 18.48 -13.93
CA ARG A 176 24.67 18.48 -14.58
C ARG A 176 24.75 17.59 -15.83
N GLY A 177 23.65 17.02 -16.28
CA GLY A 177 23.60 16.12 -17.44
C GLY A 177 24.38 14.81 -17.27
N ARG A 178 24.57 14.34 -16.04
CA ARG A 178 25.28 13.09 -15.73
C ARG A 178 24.38 11.86 -15.77
N ILE A 179 23.07 12.06 -15.71
CA ILE A 179 22.01 11.08 -15.96
C ILE A 179 21.00 11.72 -16.88
N ASP A 180 20.24 10.91 -17.61
CA ASP A 180 19.25 11.39 -18.59
C ASP A 180 17.90 11.68 -17.93
N ALA A 181 17.50 10.84 -16.95
CA ALA A 181 16.26 11.04 -16.23
C ALA A 181 16.34 10.57 -14.77
N PHE A 182 15.40 11.05 -13.97
CA PHE A 182 15.15 10.63 -12.59
C PHE A 182 13.67 10.38 -12.42
N LEU A 183 13.29 9.20 -11.90
CA LEU A 183 11.91 8.78 -11.71
C LEU A 183 11.64 8.59 -10.21
N TRP A 184 10.73 9.40 -9.67
CA TRP A 184 10.41 9.39 -8.23
C TRP A 184 8.99 9.86 -7.96
N ALA A 185 8.50 9.60 -6.73
CA ALA A 185 7.26 10.18 -6.25
C ALA A 185 7.34 11.71 -6.23
N GLN A 186 6.22 12.35 -6.58
CA GLN A 186 6.14 13.80 -6.81
C GLN A 186 6.58 14.61 -5.59
N GLU A 187 6.03 14.27 -4.43
CA GLU A 187 6.12 15.14 -3.26
C GLU A 187 7.55 15.28 -2.78
N GLU A 188 8.26 14.17 -2.62
CA GLU A 188 9.63 14.18 -2.10
C GLU A 188 10.60 14.78 -3.10
N ALA A 189 10.44 14.42 -4.38
CA ALA A 189 11.33 14.93 -5.42
C ALA A 189 11.09 16.42 -5.70
N ASP A 190 9.84 16.87 -5.73
CA ASP A 190 9.50 18.28 -5.89
C ASP A 190 9.95 19.13 -4.69
N PHE A 191 9.83 18.59 -3.47
CA PHE A 191 10.35 19.25 -2.29
C PHE A 191 11.87 19.44 -2.36
N ALA A 192 12.60 18.38 -2.70
CA ALA A 192 14.05 18.45 -2.85
C ALA A 192 14.46 19.40 -3.99
N LEU A 193 13.75 19.34 -5.12
CA LEU A 193 13.97 20.20 -6.28
C LEU A 193 13.84 21.69 -5.92
N LYS A 194 12.77 22.05 -5.23
CA LYS A 194 12.52 23.43 -4.75
C LYS A 194 13.58 23.85 -3.73
N LYS A 195 13.92 22.99 -2.77
CA LYS A 195 14.95 23.25 -1.75
C LYS A 195 16.33 23.47 -2.35
N MET A 196 16.67 22.75 -3.42
CA MET A 196 17.94 22.89 -4.14
C MET A 196 17.97 24.10 -5.09
N GLY A 197 16.81 24.71 -5.38
CA GLY A 197 16.72 25.86 -6.28
C GLY A 197 17.09 25.52 -7.73
N LEU A 198 16.92 24.27 -8.16
CA LEU A 198 17.23 23.84 -9.52
C LEU A 198 16.16 24.32 -10.48
N THR A 199 16.56 25.10 -11.50
CA THR A 199 15.64 25.69 -12.49
C THR A 199 15.78 25.08 -13.88
N ASN A 200 16.81 24.28 -14.08
CA ASN A 200 17.11 23.62 -15.37
C ASN A 200 16.61 22.16 -15.43
N ILE A 201 15.57 21.87 -14.70
CA ILE A 201 14.90 20.57 -14.68
C ILE A 201 13.55 20.70 -15.39
N HIS A 202 13.24 19.76 -16.26
CA HIS A 202 11.93 19.54 -16.85
C HIS A 202 11.26 18.36 -16.16
N ARG A 203 10.00 18.50 -15.79
CA ARG A 203 9.23 17.45 -15.10
C ARG A 203 7.95 17.14 -15.87
N VAL A 204 7.63 15.88 -15.97
CA VAL A 204 6.40 15.42 -16.63
C VAL A 204 5.76 14.31 -15.80
N TYR A 205 4.43 14.23 -15.86
CA TYR A 205 3.69 13.11 -15.30
C TYR A 205 4.17 11.79 -15.90
N PHE A 206 4.48 10.82 -15.05
CA PHE A 206 4.85 9.49 -15.48
C PHE A 206 3.71 8.49 -15.30
N GLY A 207 3.11 8.45 -14.13
CA GLY A 207 2.02 7.55 -13.80
C GLY A 207 1.53 7.72 -12.37
N GLU A 208 0.37 7.14 -12.09
CA GLU A 208 -0.19 7.03 -10.75
C GLU A 208 -0.29 5.56 -10.39
N PHE A 209 0.15 5.19 -9.20
CA PHE A 209 0.26 3.82 -8.74
C PHE A 209 -0.39 3.66 -7.38
N ASP A 210 -0.94 2.47 -7.13
CA ASP A 210 -1.55 2.17 -5.85
C ASP A 210 -0.48 1.99 -4.76
N ASP A 211 -0.67 2.67 -3.62
CA ASP A 211 0.04 2.37 -2.40
C ASP A 211 -0.60 1.19 -1.67
N VAL A 212 0.21 0.20 -1.38
CA VAL A 212 -0.20 -1.08 -0.80
C VAL A 212 0.77 -1.52 0.30
N PHE A 213 0.37 -2.53 1.06
CA PHE A 213 1.25 -3.19 2.02
C PHE A 213 1.99 -4.36 1.35
N ILE A 214 3.22 -4.60 1.77
CA ILE A 214 3.91 -5.86 1.55
C ILE A 214 3.52 -6.80 2.69
N ILE A 215 3.07 -8.00 2.35
CA ILE A 215 2.64 -9.03 3.29
C ILE A 215 3.25 -10.39 2.93
N PRO A 216 3.38 -11.34 3.85
CA PRO A 216 3.91 -12.67 3.54
C PRO A 216 2.99 -13.45 2.62
N LYS A 217 3.50 -14.51 2.01
CA LYS A 217 2.70 -15.51 1.29
C LYS A 217 2.12 -16.54 2.27
N GLY A 218 1.05 -17.24 1.87
CA GLY A 218 0.43 -18.32 2.65
C GLY A 218 -0.54 -17.83 3.73
N GLU A 219 -0.94 -18.74 4.62
CA GLU A 219 -2.02 -18.55 5.59
C GLU A 219 -1.82 -17.33 6.51
N ARG A 220 -0.59 -17.08 6.98
CA ARG A 220 -0.30 -15.87 7.77
C ARG A 220 -0.58 -14.60 6.97
N GLY A 221 -0.15 -14.59 5.69
CA GLY A 221 -0.45 -13.48 4.79
C GLY A 221 -1.94 -13.28 4.55
N ASP A 222 -2.73 -14.35 4.50
CA ASP A 222 -4.18 -14.26 4.35
C ASP A 222 -4.85 -13.65 5.59
N ALA A 223 -4.34 -13.97 6.79
CA ALA A 223 -4.81 -13.36 8.02
C ALA A 223 -4.46 -11.86 8.08
N VAL A 224 -3.22 -11.51 7.73
CA VAL A 224 -2.75 -10.12 7.65
C VAL A 224 -3.56 -9.32 6.63
N ASP A 225 -3.81 -9.89 5.45
CA ASP A 225 -4.57 -9.24 4.39
C ASP A 225 -6.01 -8.92 4.81
N ARG A 226 -6.68 -9.87 5.47
CA ARG A 226 -8.01 -9.64 6.03
C ARG A 226 -8.02 -8.53 7.07
N PHE A 227 -7.07 -8.55 8.00
CA PHE A 227 -6.93 -7.53 9.02
C PHE A 227 -6.72 -6.14 8.41
N LEU A 228 -5.77 -6.00 7.49
CA LEU A 228 -5.47 -4.73 6.83
C LEU A 228 -6.64 -4.24 5.98
N THR A 229 -7.30 -5.14 5.24
CA THR A 229 -8.46 -4.80 4.41
C THR A 229 -9.58 -4.23 5.27
N GLN A 230 -9.98 -4.93 6.34
CA GLN A 230 -11.03 -4.47 7.25
C GLN A 230 -10.67 -3.13 7.91
N SER A 231 -9.41 -2.97 8.33
CA SER A 231 -8.94 -1.76 8.97
C SER A 231 -8.97 -0.55 8.01
N ILE A 232 -8.43 -0.72 6.82
CA ILE A 232 -8.42 0.36 5.80
C ILE A 232 -9.83 0.72 5.35
N GLU A 233 -10.73 -0.25 5.19
CA GLU A 233 -12.12 0.03 4.84
C GLU A 233 -12.85 0.80 5.95
N ARG A 234 -12.60 0.48 7.23
CA ARG A 234 -13.14 1.23 8.37
C ARG A 234 -12.59 2.67 8.41
N LEU A 235 -11.28 2.86 8.22
CA LEU A 235 -10.66 4.20 8.14
C LEU A 235 -11.19 5.00 6.94
N ARG A 236 -11.44 4.34 5.83
CA ARG A 236 -12.03 4.97 4.63
C ARG A 236 -13.47 5.40 4.87
N ALA A 237 -14.28 4.53 5.46
CA ALA A 237 -15.68 4.81 5.76
C ALA A 237 -15.86 5.96 6.77
N SER A 238 -14.94 6.11 7.74
CA SER A 238 -14.93 7.21 8.70
C SER A 238 -14.35 8.52 8.14
N GLY A 239 -13.73 8.49 6.96
CA GLY A 239 -13.01 9.63 6.37
C GLY A 239 -11.61 9.85 6.96
N GLN A 240 -11.19 9.10 7.97
CA GLN A 240 -9.90 9.26 8.64
C GLN A 240 -8.73 8.91 7.71
N LEU A 241 -8.89 7.88 6.85
CA LEU A 241 -7.89 7.52 5.86
C LEU A 241 -7.55 8.71 4.94
N GLY A 242 -8.58 9.40 4.43
CA GLY A 242 -8.38 10.58 3.57
C GLY A 242 -7.67 11.72 4.27
N GLN A 243 -7.96 11.94 5.57
CA GLN A 243 -7.29 12.98 6.36
C GLN A 243 -5.79 12.66 6.54
N ILE A 244 -5.44 11.43 6.88
CA ILE A 244 -4.04 11.00 7.04
C ILE A 244 -3.32 11.06 5.69
N TYR A 245 -3.92 10.49 4.65
CA TYR A 245 -3.27 10.31 3.36
C TYR A 245 -3.08 11.62 2.59
N SER A 246 -3.95 12.62 2.79
CA SER A 246 -3.81 13.94 2.18
C SER A 246 -2.54 14.69 2.61
N GLY A 247 -1.93 14.29 3.72
CA GLY A 247 -0.63 14.78 4.17
C GLY A 247 0.58 14.02 3.58
N ILE A 248 0.33 12.95 2.81
CA ILE A 248 1.36 12.09 2.24
C ILE A 248 1.51 12.36 0.75
N HIS A 249 0.48 12.09 -0.01
CA HIS A 249 0.46 12.23 -1.47
C HIS A 249 -0.78 12.97 -1.94
N GLY A 250 -0.64 13.67 -3.06
CA GLY A 250 -1.70 14.42 -3.72
C GLY A 250 -1.72 14.18 -5.23
N PRO A 251 -2.70 14.78 -5.93
CA PRO A 251 -2.77 14.68 -7.38
C PRO A 251 -1.58 15.37 -8.04
N TYR A 252 -1.29 14.97 -9.28
CA TYR A 252 -0.24 15.60 -10.08
C TYR A 252 -0.43 17.11 -10.15
N GLN A 253 0.65 17.84 -9.87
CA GLN A 253 0.70 19.29 -9.93
C GLN A 253 1.45 19.74 -11.18
N GLU A 254 0.77 20.42 -12.08
CA GLU A 254 1.41 21.00 -13.26
C GLU A 254 2.15 22.29 -12.89
N TRP A 255 3.47 22.22 -12.88
CA TRP A 255 4.37 23.36 -12.78
C TRP A 255 5.74 22.96 -13.33
N GLN A 256 6.55 23.95 -13.74
CA GLN A 256 7.92 23.73 -14.18
C GLN A 256 8.89 24.54 -13.31
N PRO A 257 10.06 23.98 -12.96
CA PRO A 257 11.12 24.74 -12.32
C PRO A 257 11.55 25.92 -13.20
N GLY A 258 11.68 27.12 -12.60
CA GLY A 258 12.04 28.34 -13.33
C GLY A 258 10.86 29.13 -13.88
N GLU A 259 9.65 28.56 -13.97
CA GLU A 259 8.47 29.36 -14.18
C GLU A 259 8.21 30.22 -12.94
N ARG A 260 8.23 31.52 -13.13
CA ARG A 260 7.76 32.44 -12.07
C ARG A 260 6.29 32.10 -11.85
N ALA A 261 5.90 31.86 -10.60
CA ALA A 261 4.50 31.81 -10.24
C ALA A 261 3.84 33.04 -10.85
N ALA A 262 2.97 32.84 -11.84
CA ALA A 262 2.22 33.93 -12.46
C ALA A 262 1.52 34.62 -11.31
N THR A 263 1.97 35.81 -10.97
CA THR A 263 1.35 36.67 -9.98
C THR A 263 -0.09 36.82 -10.44
N ARG A 264 -1.01 36.25 -9.71
CA ARG A 264 -2.45 36.40 -9.93
C ARG A 264 -2.71 37.88 -9.76
N ALA A 265 -2.65 38.60 -10.87
CA ALA A 265 -3.08 40.01 -10.93
C ALA A 265 -4.57 39.98 -10.58
N VAL A 266 -4.85 40.32 -9.33
CA VAL A 266 -6.18 40.69 -8.90
C VAL A 266 -6.48 41.98 -9.70
N LEU A 267 -7.18 41.83 -10.80
CA LEU A 267 -7.84 42.95 -11.47
C LEU A 267 -8.92 43.43 -10.52
N THR A 268 -8.55 44.34 -9.63
CA THR A 268 -9.48 45.27 -9.03
C THR A 268 -9.85 46.27 -10.15
N THR A 269 -10.97 46.02 -10.77
CA THR A 269 -11.63 47.00 -11.61
C THR A 269 -12.27 48.08 -10.70
N PRO A 270 -12.12 49.35 -11.00
CA PRO A 270 -12.64 50.46 -10.21
C PRO A 270 -14.17 50.53 -10.19
#